data_f904873642d761234731236f6d34c8f8
#
_entry.id   f904873642d761234731236f6d34c8f8
#
_cell.length_a   1.000
_cell.length_b   1.000
_cell.length_c   1.000
_cell.angle_alpha   90.00
_cell.angle_beta   90.00
_cell.angle_gamma   90.00
#
_symmetry.space_group_name_H-M   'P 1'
#
loop_
_entity.id
_entity.type
_entity.pdbx_description
1 polymer ?
#
loop_
_entity_poly.entity_id
_entity_poly.type
_entity_poly.pdbx_seq_one_letter_code
_entity_poly.pdbx_strand_id
1 'polypeptide(L)'
;ISVKTADQSVPAEARSNRRYKDHLIRFTAVGYEIPRTDAVELELDGEWAKGKYGVQLQVEQWREIVPRTKNGVEGYLASGLIKGIGPKTAADIVERFGVDTLDILEHQPERLLEIRGITENKLEDIKASYAENRMLQGIMTLLAPFKITPKTALKIYQYFGPTSVEILEKSPFELCQISGFGFRRVDAIVQKSGGDLHDPMRIKGAVFCALDEGKSKRGHLYISSEELEKSALKLLNEKIPVPELRLHQQEVRDMICLLYTSDAAD
;
A
#
# COMPACT_ATOMS: atom_id res chain seq x y z
N ILE A 1 -13.15 -14.29 -5.99
CA ILE A 1 -14.30 -13.63 -6.63
C ILE A 1 -14.46 -14.10 -8.07
N SER A 2 -15.64 -13.89 -8.66
CA SER A 2 -15.86 -14.05 -10.10
C SER A 2 -15.72 -12.68 -10.76
N VAL A 3 -14.86 -12.59 -11.76
CA VAL A 3 -14.59 -11.35 -12.50
C VAL A 3 -15.16 -11.48 -13.90
N LYS A 4 -15.65 -10.38 -14.48
CA LYS A 4 -16.10 -10.27 -15.87
C LYS A 4 -15.22 -9.25 -16.62
N THR A 5 -14.80 -9.60 -17.83
CA THR A 5 -13.93 -8.74 -18.65
C THR A 5 -14.22 -8.90 -20.14
N ALA A 6 -13.90 -7.88 -20.93
CA ALA A 6 -13.84 -7.94 -22.37
C ALA A 6 -12.47 -8.36 -22.91
N ASP A 7 -11.47 -8.43 -22.03
CA ASP A 7 -10.09 -8.77 -22.38
C ASP A 7 -9.97 -10.22 -22.88
N GLN A 8 -9.47 -10.38 -24.11
CA GLN A 8 -9.27 -11.66 -24.77
C GLN A 8 -8.01 -12.40 -24.31
N SER A 9 -7.12 -11.75 -23.56
CA SER A 9 -5.88 -12.34 -23.03
C SER A 9 -6.12 -13.42 -21.97
N VAL A 10 -7.35 -13.49 -21.41
CA VAL A 10 -7.73 -14.53 -20.45
C VAL A 10 -7.57 -15.90 -21.08
N PRO A 11 -6.77 -16.83 -20.48
CA PRO A 11 -6.59 -18.18 -21.00
C PRO A 11 -7.92 -18.93 -21.14
N ALA A 12 -8.06 -19.69 -22.23
CA ALA A 12 -9.29 -20.45 -22.49
C ALA A 12 -9.67 -21.40 -21.35
N GLU A 13 -8.66 -21.99 -20.69
CA GLU A 13 -8.81 -22.92 -19.56
C GLU A 13 -9.33 -22.24 -18.28
N ALA A 14 -9.15 -20.93 -18.17
CA ALA A 14 -9.61 -20.13 -17.03
C ALA A 14 -11.02 -19.60 -17.23
N ARG A 15 -11.54 -19.62 -18.46
CA ARG A 15 -12.85 -19.08 -18.80
C ARG A 15 -13.97 -19.94 -18.25
N SER A 16 -15.01 -19.29 -17.72
CA SER A 16 -16.23 -19.99 -17.28
C SER A 16 -16.94 -20.64 -18.46
N ASN A 17 -17.33 -21.91 -18.31
CA ASN A 17 -18.08 -22.66 -19.32
C ASN A 17 -19.57 -22.24 -19.42
N ARG A 18 -20.04 -21.36 -18.52
CA ARG A 18 -21.44 -20.88 -18.56
C ARG A 18 -21.59 -19.81 -19.64
N ARG A 19 -22.65 -19.94 -20.47
CA ARG A 19 -22.99 -18.93 -21.47
C ARG A 19 -23.78 -17.80 -20.82
N TYR A 20 -23.33 -16.58 -21.04
CA TYR A 20 -23.96 -15.34 -20.58
C TYR A 20 -24.37 -14.50 -21.80
N LYS A 21 -25.42 -13.67 -21.65
CA LYS A 21 -25.95 -12.84 -22.73
C LYS A 21 -25.09 -11.62 -23.08
N ASP A 22 -24.18 -11.23 -22.17
CA ASP A 22 -23.37 -10.00 -22.24
C ASP A 22 -22.04 -10.15 -22.99
N HIS A 23 -21.78 -11.32 -23.60
CA HIS A 23 -20.55 -11.62 -24.35
C HIS A 23 -19.24 -11.39 -23.59
N LEU A 24 -19.28 -11.13 -22.28
CA LEU A 24 -18.09 -10.95 -21.45
C LEU A 24 -17.52 -12.29 -20.99
N ILE A 25 -16.19 -12.34 -20.96
CA ILE A 25 -15.45 -13.47 -20.41
C ILE A 25 -15.54 -13.40 -18.88
N ARG A 26 -15.80 -14.53 -18.24
CA ARG A 26 -15.78 -14.66 -16.78
C ARG A 26 -14.74 -15.66 -16.37
N PHE A 27 -14.01 -15.30 -15.31
CA PHE A 27 -13.00 -16.14 -14.71
C PHE A 27 -12.99 -15.96 -13.19
N THR A 28 -12.25 -16.79 -12.49
CA THR A 28 -12.07 -16.69 -11.05
C THR A 28 -10.77 -15.94 -10.74
N ALA A 29 -10.88 -14.89 -9.97
CA ALA A 29 -9.74 -14.19 -9.39
C ALA A 29 -9.67 -14.46 -7.89
N VAL A 30 -8.48 -14.74 -7.39
CA VAL A 30 -8.18 -15.00 -5.99
C VAL A 30 -7.11 -14.03 -5.55
N GLY A 31 -7.41 -13.21 -4.59
CA GLY A 31 -6.50 -12.20 -4.05
C GLY A 31 -7.05 -11.65 -2.74
N TYR A 32 -6.29 -10.79 -2.11
CA TYR A 32 -6.66 -10.23 -0.83
C TYR A 32 -7.52 -8.97 -1.04
N GLU A 33 -8.66 -8.90 -0.34
CA GLU A 33 -9.58 -7.74 -0.29
C GLU A 33 -9.98 -7.14 -1.67
N ILE A 34 -10.01 -7.97 -2.73
CA ILE A 34 -10.55 -7.51 -4.01
C ILE A 34 -12.02 -7.13 -3.81
N PRO A 35 -12.45 -5.91 -4.23
CA PRO A 35 -13.83 -5.47 -4.08
C PRO A 35 -14.83 -6.47 -4.69
N ARG A 36 -15.89 -6.78 -3.94
CA ARG A 36 -16.94 -7.71 -4.38
C ARG A 36 -18.15 -6.94 -4.90
N THR A 37 -17.92 -6.03 -5.80
CA THR A 37 -18.96 -5.20 -6.38
C THR A 37 -18.83 -5.18 -7.90
N ASP A 38 -19.95 -5.08 -8.59
CA ASP A 38 -20.00 -4.90 -10.04
C ASP A 38 -19.90 -3.43 -10.45
N ALA A 39 -19.80 -2.54 -9.46
CA ALA A 39 -19.86 -1.10 -9.64
C ALA A 39 -18.49 -0.47 -9.96
N VAL A 40 -17.41 -1.22 -9.85
CA VAL A 40 -16.03 -0.71 -10.00
C VAL A 40 -15.32 -1.49 -11.09
N GLU A 41 -14.60 -0.79 -11.96
CA GLU A 41 -13.65 -1.41 -12.87
C GLU A 41 -12.31 -1.57 -12.17
N LEU A 42 -11.72 -2.76 -12.31
CA LEU A 42 -10.46 -3.10 -11.67
C LEU A 42 -9.43 -3.48 -12.72
N GLU A 43 -8.23 -2.99 -12.56
CA GLU A 43 -7.05 -3.56 -13.20
C GLU A 43 -6.45 -4.58 -12.23
N LEU A 44 -6.35 -5.82 -12.69
CA LEU A 44 -5.83 -6.94 -11.90
C LEU A 44 -4.51 -7.39 -12.50
N ASP A 45 -3.47 -7.43 -11.69
CA ASP A 45 -2.18 -7.99 -12.06
C ASP A 45 -1.90 -9.22 -11.21
N GLY A 46 -1.34 -10.28 -11.85
CA GLY A 46 -1.10 -11.53 -11.16
C GLY A 46 -0.80 -12.68 -12.11
N GLU A 47 -0.63 -13.86 -11.55
CA GLU A 47 -0.26 -15.07 -12.28
C GLU A 47 -1.44 -16.06 -12.40
N TRP A 48 -1.55 -16.71 -13.57
CA TRP A 48 -2.52 -17.78 -13.78
C TRP A 48 -2.01 -19.07 -13.14
N ALA A 49 -2.74 -19.58 -12.15
CA ALA A 49 -2.37 -20.79 -11.43
C ALA A 49 -3.54 -21.79 -11.37
N LYS A 50 -3.20 -23.08 -11.30
CA LYS A 50 -4.19 -24.15 -11.14
C LYS A 50 -4.61 -24.25 -9.67
N GLY A 51 -5.84 -23.87 -9.37
CA GLY A 51 -6.44 -23.93 -8.04
C GLY A 51 -7.41 -25.10 -7.88
N LYS A 52 -8.08 -25.15 -6.73
CA LYS A 52 -9.05 -26.20 -6.39
C LYS A 52 -10.22 -26.34 -7.39
N TYR A 53 -10.58 -25.24 -8.05
CA TYR A 53 -11.76 -25.16 -8.94
C TYR A 53 -11.39 -24.88 -10.41
N GLY A 54 -10.14 -25.14 -10.82
CA GLY A 54 -9.63 -24.90 -12.17
C GLY A 54 -8.55 -23.83 -12.22
N VAL A 55 -8.27 -23.31 -13.41
CA VAL A 55 -7.30 -22.22 -13.61
C VAL A 55 -7.94 -20.92 -13.12
N GLN A 56 -7.22 -20.20 -12.29
CA GLN A 56 -7.65 -18.94 -11.68
C GLN A 56 -6.51 -17.92 -11.66
N LEU A 57 -6.83 -16.63 -11.71
CA LEU A 57 -5.86 -15.57 -11.56
C LEU A 57 -5.51 -15.42 -10.08
N GLN A 58 -4.26 -15.67 -9.72
CA GLN A 58 -3.72 -15.31 -8.41
C GLN A 58 -3.33 -13.83 -8.47
N VAL A 59 -4.21 -12.98 -7.95
CA VAL A 59 -4.02 -11.53 -8.00
C VAL A 59 -2.97 -11.14 -6.98
N GLU A 60 -1.87 -10.61 -7.47
CA GLU A 60 -0.80 -10.04 -6.66
C GLU A 60 -1.07 -8.58 -6.35
N GLN A 61 -1.63 -7.85 -7.33
CA GLN A 61 -1.97 -6.44 -7.24
C GLN A 61 -3.31 -6.18 -7.92
N TRP A 62 -4.01 -5.20 -7.40
CA TRP A 62 -5.18 -4.66 -8.06
C TRP A 62 -5.30 -3.16 -7.80
N ARG A 63 -5.84 -2.45 -8.77
CA ARG A 63 -6.16 -1.04 -8.63
C ARG A 63 -7.53 -0.76 -9.23
N GLU A 64 -8.23 0.21 -8.65
CA GLU A 64 -9.46 0.70 -9.24
C GLU A 64 -9.12 1.63 -10.41
N ILE A 65 -9.80 1.40 -11.52
CA ILE A 65 -9.77 2.33 -12.65
C ILE A 65 -10.74 3.45 -12.32
N VAL A 66 -10.22 4.68 -12.19
CA VAL A 66 -11.06 5.86 -11.94
C VAL A 66 -12.05 6.00 -13.11
N PRO A 67 -13.36 5.91 -12.82
CA PRO A 67 -14.35 5.90 -13.89
C PRO A 67 -14.43 7.28 -14.56
N ARG A 68 -14.46 7.27 -15.91
CA ARG A 68 -14.62 8.48 -16.73
C ARG A 68 -16.03 8.65 -17.30
N THR A 69 -16.95 7.77 -16.93
CA THR A 69 -18.35 7.82 -17.37
C THR A 69 -19.26 8.10 -16.19
N LYS A 70 -20.42 8.76 -16.42
CA LYS A 70 -21.40 9.03 -15.36
C LYS A 70 -21.79 7.78 -14.59
N ASN A 71 -22.11 6.68 -15.30
CA ASN A 71 -22.51 5.43 -14.68
C ASN A 71 -21.38 4.80 -13.87
N GLY A 72 -20.13 4.93 -14.33
CA GLY A 72 -18.96 4.46 -13.60
C GLY A 72 -18.71 5.26 -12.33
N VAL A 73 -18.81 6.59 -12.38
CA VAL A 73 -18.67 7.47 -11.21
C VAL A 73 -19.78 7.18 -10.19
N GLU A 74 -21.02 7.03 -10.65
CA GLU A 74 -22.15 6.66 -9.78
C GLU A 74 -21.90 5.32 -9.09
N GLY A 75 -21.50 4.30 -9.86
CA GLY A 75 -21.16 2.99 -9.33
C GLY A 75 -20.03 3.04 -8.31
N TYR A 76 -18.97 3.81 -8.58
CA TYR A 76 -17.86 4.02 -7.66
C TYR A 76 -18.33 4.62 -6.33
N LEU A 77 -19.11 5.70 -6.38
CA LEU A 77 -19.64 6.35 -5.18
C LEU A 77 -20.59 5.44 -4.39
N ALA A 78 -21.41 4.64 -5.10
CA ALA A 78 -22.38 3.72 -4.50
C ALA A 78 -21.74 2.41 -3.99
N SER A 79 -20.47 2.15 -4.26
CA SER A 79 -19.77 0.88 -3.94
C SER A 79 -19.62 0.61 -2.45
N GLY A 80 -19.84 1.61 -1.58
CA GLY A 80 -19.64 1.54 -0.14
C GLY A 80 -18.20 1.82 0.31
N LEU A 81 -17.30 2.15 -0.62
CA LEU A 81 -15.92 2.54 -0.33
C LEU A 81 -15.87 3.91 0.35
N ILE A 82 -16.80 4.80 0.02
CA ILE A 82 -16.91 6.13 0.62
C ILE A 82 -18.08 6.13 1.61
N LYS A 83 -17.76 6.24 2.88
CA LYS A 83 -18.77 6.33 3.96
C LYS A 83 -19.64 7.57 3.75
N GLY A 84 -20.92 7.44 4.02
CA GLY A 84 -21.88 8.55 3.90
C GLY A 84 -22.51 8.71 2.51
N ILE A 85 -22.03 8.01 1.49
CA ILE A 85 -22.64 7.99 0.15
C ILE A 85 -23.28 6.64 -0.10
N GLY A 86 -24.61 6.59 -0.09
CA GLY A 86 -25.39 5.42 -0.54
C GLY A 86 -25.82 5.56 -2.00
N PRO A 87 -26.44 4.53 -2.60
CA PRO A 87 -26.82 4.52 -4.02
C PRO A 87 -27.66 5.74 -4.45
N LYS A 88 -28.63 6.13 -3.63
CA LYS A 88 -29.48 7.30 -3.93
C LYS A 88 -28.67 8.60 -3.90
N THR A 89 -27.85 8.79 -2.88
CA THR A 89 -26.99 9.99 -2.76
C THR A 89 -25.97 10.03 -3.91
N ALA A 90 -25.43 8.89 -4.32
CA ALA A 90 -24.52 8.79 -5.47
C ALA A 90 -25.20 9.23 -6.77
N ALA A 91 -26.42 8.77 -7.01
CA ALA A 91 -27.21 9.18 -8.18
C ALA A 91 -27.46 10.70 -8.17
N ASP A 92 -27.93 11.26 -7.05
CA ASP A 92 -28.20 12.69 -6.91
C ASP A 92 -26.93 13.54 -7.15
N ILE A 93 -25.77 13.09 -6.64
CA ILE A 93 -24.47 13.76 -6.84
C ILE A 93 -24.07 13.73 -8.32
N VAL A 94 -24.14 12.55 -8.97
CA VAL A 94 -23.73 12.39 -10.38
C VAL A 94 -24.72 13.06 -11.33
N GLU A 95 -26.00 13.10 -11.00
CA GLU A 95 -26.98 13.88 -11.77
C GLU A 95 -26.60 15.38 -11.78
N ARG A 96 -26.16 15.91 -10.65
CA ARG A 96 -25.79 17.33 -10.49
C ARG A 96 -24.43 17.68 -11.11
N PHE A 97 -23.40 16.82 -10.90
CA PHE A 97 -22.01 17.15 -11.22
C PHE A 97 -21.43 16.32 -12.37
N GLY A 98 -22.10 15.25 -12.76
CA GLY A 98 -21.68 14.43 -13.88
C GLY A 98 -20.34 13.74 -13.66
N VAL A 99 -19.48 13.79 -14.68
CA VAL A 99 -18.13 13.20 -14.67
C VAL A 99 -17.15 13.98 -13.80
N ASP A 100 -17.45 15.25 -13.51
CA ASP A 100 -16.59 16.13 -12.70
C ASP A 100 -16.74 15.86 -11.20
N THR A 101 -17.61 14.92 -10.81
CA THR A 101 -17.92 14.62 -9.41
C THR A 101 -16.66 14.28 -8.59
N LEU A 102 -15.74 13.50 -9.15
CA LEU A 102 -14.53 13.09 -8.42
C LEU A 102 -13.55 14.26 -8.24
N ASP A 103 -13.46 15.14 -9.26
CA ASP A 103 -12.68 16.37 -9.17
C ASP A 103 -13.26 17.34 -8.14
N ILE A 104 -14.59 17.44 -8.08
CA ILE A 104 -15.30 18.24 -7.06
C ILE A 104 -15.07 17.67 -5.66
N LEU A 105 -15.15 16.34 -5.47
CA LEU A 105 -14.84 15.71 -4.20
C LEU A 105 -13.42 15.99 -3.71
N GLU A 106 -12.48 16.11 -4.64
CA GLU A 106 -11.08 16.35 -4.33
C GLU A 106 -10.76 17.82 -4.04
N HIS A 107 -11.27 18.73 -4.87
CA HIS A 107 -10.84 20.13 -4.87
C HIS A 107 -11.90 21.10 -4.35
N GLN A 108 -13.18 20.76 -4.39
CA GLN A 108 -14.30 21.62 -4.03
C GLN A 108 -15.42 20.85 -3.30
N PRO A 109 -15.09 20.07 -2.26
CA PRO A 109 -16.06 19.16 -1.62
C PRO A 109 -17.26 19.89 -1.00
N GLU A 110 -17.13 21.17 -0.66
CA GLU A 110 -18.22 22.02 -0.11
C GLU A 110 -19.42 22.11 -1.07
N ARG A 111 -19.18 21.94 -2.38
CA ARG A 111 -20.27 21.92 -3.37
C ARG A 111 -21.24 20.75 -3.18
N LEU A 112 -20.83 19.71 -2.50
CA LEU A 112 -21.73 18.60 -2.16
C LEU A 112 -22.88 19.02 -1.25
N LEU A 113 -22.76 20.15 -0.53
CA LEU A 113 -23.86 20.73 0.25
C LEU A 113 -25.04 21.19 -0.62
N GLU A 114 -24.84 21.37 -1.94
CA GLU A 114 -25.92 21.61 -2.90
C GLU A 114 -26.89 20.41 -3.03
N ILE A 115 -26.44 19.23 -2.59
CA ILE A 115 -27.21 17.98 -2.71
C ILE A 115 -28.09 17.79 -1.47
N ARG A 116 -29.39 17.58 -1.71
CA ARG A 116 -30.36 17.38 -0.64
C ARG A 116 -30.00 16.17 0.22
N GLY A 117 -29.85 16.40 1.52
CA GLY A 117 -29.53 15.34 2.51
C GLY A 117 -28.04 15.16 2.76
N ILE A 118 -27.18 16.01 2.19
CA ILE A 118 -25.80 16.17 2.64
C ILE A 118 -25.75 17.39 3.56
N THR A 119 -25.46 17.12 4.83
CA THR A 119 -25.24 18.13 5.88
C THR A 119 -23.73 18.34 6.05
N GLU A 120 -23.34 19.40 6.76
CA GLU A 120 -21.92 19.67 7.07
C GLU A 120 -21.24 18.48 7.75
N ASN A 121 -21.88 17.86 8.75
CA ASN A 121 -21.34 16.69 9.42
C ASN A 121 -21.14 15.52 8.45
N LYS A 122 -22.13 15.29 7.57
CA LYS A 122 -22.04 14.22 6.57
C LYS A 122 -20.98 14.52 5.51
N LEU A 123 -20.79 15.79 5.16
CA LEU A 123 -19.72 16.23 4.27
C LEU A 123 -18.33 15.92 4.86
N GLU A 124 -18.12 16.20 6.15
CA GLU A 124 -16.86 15.87 6.81
C GLU A 124 -16.59 14.35 6.84
N ASP A 125 -17.61 13.54 7.09
CA ASP A 125 -17.49 12.07 7.02
C ASP A 125 -17.11 11.60 5.60
N ILE A 126 -17.72 12.19 4.57
CA ILE A 126 -17.44 11.88 3.17
C ILE A 126 -16.00 12.29 2.82
N LYS A 127 -15.58 13.51 3.18
CA LYS A 127 -14.22 14.02 2.95
C LYS A 127 -13.17 13.10 3.59
N ALA A 128 -13.35 12.77 4.86
CA ALA A 128 -12.44 11.91 5.61
C ALA A 128 -12.32 10.52 4.96
N SER A 129 -13.46 9.90 4.64
CA SER A 129 -13.50 8.58 4.03
C SER A 129 -12.91 8.55 2.62
N TYR A 130 -13.15 9.59 1.82
CA TYR A 130 -12.58 9.72 0.48
C TYR A 130 -11.05 9.88 0.52
N ALA A 131 -10.56 10.76 1.41
CA ALA A 131 -9.13 10.97 1.61
C ALA A 131 -8.43 9.69 2.10
N GLU A 132 -9.04 8.97 3.06
CA GLU A 132 -8.54 7.67 3.55
C GLU A 132 -8.43 6.66 2.40
N ASN A 133 -9.47 6.51 1.60
CA ASN A 133 -9.49 5.58 0.47
C ASN A 133 -8.40 5.89 -0.55
N ARG A 134 -8.26 7.14 -0.95
CA ARG A 134 -7.19 7.57 -1.88
C ARG A 134 -5.79 7.32 -1.33
N MET A 135 -5.60 7.58 -0.05
CA MET A 135 -4.31 7.38 0.60
C MET A 135 -3.94 5.89 0.65
N LEU A 136 -4.90 5.03 1.00
CA LEU A 136 -4.70 3.58 1.00
C LEU A 136 -4.37 3.07 -0.40
N GLN A 137 -5.04 3.56 -1.45
CA GLN A 137 -4.70 3.23 -2.83
C GLN A 137 -3.28 3.66 -3.21
N GLY A 138 -2.87 4.87 -2.82
CA GLY A 138 -1.50 5.36 -3.02
C GLY A 138 -0.46 4.47 -2.36
N ILE A 139 -0.67 4.12 -1.08
CA ILE A 139 0.20 3.22 -0.32
C ILE A 139 0.27 1.83 -1.00
N MET A 140 -0.87 1.29 -1.40
CA MET A 140 -0.93 -0.01 -2.06
C MET A 140 -0.20 0.00 -3.40
N THR A 141 -0.36 1.06 -4.19
CA THR A 141 0.32 1.22 -5.49
C THR A 141 1.84 1.28 -5.31
N LEU A 142 2.34 2.06 -4.36
CA LEU A 142 3.78 2.15 -4.08
C LEU A 142 4.36 0.84 -3.57
N LEU A 143 3.61 0.12 -2.75
CA LEU A 143 4.07 -1.12 -2.11
C LEU A 143 3.66 -2.38 -2.87
N ALA A 144 2.98 -2.24 -3.99
CA ALA A 144 2.52 -3.33 -4.84
C ALA A 144 3.65 -4.32 -5.25
N PRO A 145 4.85 -3.86 -5.69
CA PRO A 145 5.94 -4.77 -6.06
C PRO A 145 6.44 -5.64 -4.91
N PHE A 146 6.05 -5.33 -3.67
CA PHE A 146 6.53 -6.00 -2.45
C PHE A 146 5.50 -6.94 -1.83
N LYS A 147 4.41 -7.24 -2.54
CA LYS A 147 3.33 -8.14 -2.11
C LYS A 147 2.79 -7.77 -0.71
N ILE A 148 2.57 -6.48 -0.48
CA ILE A 148 2.06 -5.97 0.79
C ILE A 148 0.54 -6.05 0.79
N THR A 149 0.00 -6.62 1.86
CA THR A 149 -1.45 -6.78 2.00
C THR A 149 -2.13 -5.46 2.36
N PRO A 150 -3.40 -5.24 1.98
CA PRO A 150 -4.17 -4.06 2.38
C PRO A 150 -4.22 -3.84 3.90
N LYS A 151 -4.26 -4.93 4.68
CA LYS A 151 -4.16 -4.84 6.15
C LYS A 151 -2.86 -4.16 6.60
N THR A 152 -1.80 -4.39 5.87
CA THR A 152 -0.50 -3.79 6.14
C THR A 152 -0.48 -2.32 5.69
N ALA A 153 -1.06 -1.99 4.54
CA ALA A 153 -1.24 -0.61 4.08
C ALA A 153 -2.09 0.20 5.08
N LEU A 154 -3.17 -0.40 5.60
CA LEU A 154 -4.00 0.22 6.63
C LEU A 154 -3.21 0.52 7.92
N LYS A 155 -2.31 -0.39 8.35
CA LYS A 155 -1.44 -0.13 9.51
C LYS A 155 -0.50 1.06 9.29
N ILE A 156 0.05 1.19 8.07
CA ILE A 156 0.90 2.33 7.71
C ILE A 156 0.09 3.62 7.80
N TYR A 157 -1.10 3.63 7.20
CA TYR A 157 -1.98 4.78 7.26
C TYR A 157 -2.42 5.13 8.69
N GLN A 158 -2.76 4.14 9.52
CA GLN A 158 -3.12 4.35 10.91
C GLN A 158 -1.99 4.95 11.75
N TYR A 159 -0.74 4.67 11.40
CA TYR A 159 0.44 5.16 12.12
C TYR A 159 0.88 6.55 11.66
N PHE A 160 0.96 6.77 10.34
CA PHE A 160 1.50 8.00 9.75
C PHE A 160 0.42 8.95 9.20
N GLY A 161 -0.82 8.50 9.09
CA GLY A 161 -1.91 9.31 8.57
C GLY A 161 -1.66 9.80 7.14
N PRO A 162 -2.00 11.07 6.85
CA PRO A 162 -1.87 11.67 5.52
C PRO A 162 -0.44 11.72 4.96
N THR A 163 0.59 11.65 5.83
CA THR A 163 2.00 11.68 5.42
C THR A 163 2.55 10.33 4.97
N SER A 164 1.74 9.27 5.02
CA SER A 164 2.17 7.90 4.73
C SER A 164 2.86 7.74 3.39
N VAL A 165 2.33 8.36 2.33
CA VAL A 165 2.90 8.29 0.96
C VAL A 165 4.26 8.98 0.92
N GLU A 166 4.35 10.18 1.50
CA GLU A 166 5.60 10.95 1.56
C GLU A 166 6.70 10.20 2.32
N ILE A 167 6.35 9.57 3.44
CA ILE A 167 7.28 8.76 4.23
C ILE A 167 7.77 7.56 3.44
N LEU A 168 6.87 6.88 2.70
CA LEU A 168 7.26 5.76 1.85
C LEU A 168 8.24 6.14 0.74
N GLU A 169 8.09 7.34 0.19
CA GLU A 169 8.96 7.85 -0.88
C GLU A 169 10.28 8.41 -0.38
N LYS A 170 10.26 9.18 0.72
CA LYS A 170 11.42 9.96 1.18
C LYS A 170 12.17 9.32 2.35
N SER A 171 11.47 8.61 3.22
CA SER A 171 12.02 8.08 4.48
C SER A 171 11.49 6.68 4.81
N PRO A 172 11.62 5.69 3.90
CA PRO A 172 10.98 4.38 4.05
C PRO A 172 11.40 3.62 5.32
N PHE A 173 12.55 3.92 5.89
CA PHE A 173 13.03 3.28 7.14
C PHE A 173 12.24 3.70 8.39
N GLU A 174 11.45 4.77 8.32
CA GLU A 174 10.48 5.11 9.37
C GLU A 174 9.42 4.00 9.56
N LEU A 175 9.16 3.19 8.54
CA LEU A 175 8.30 2.02 8.65
C LEU A 175 8.76 1.02 9.72
N CYS A 176 10.05 1.02 10.08
CA CYS A 176 10.57 0.14 11.14
C CYS A 176 9.94 0.41 12.51
N GLN A 177 9.30 1.55 12.72
CA GLN A 177 8.55 1.88 13.94
C GLN A 177 7.21 1.10 14.03
N ILE A 178 6.72 0.59 12.91
CA ILE A 178 5.45 -0.16 12.87
C ILE A 178 5.70 -1.63 13.19
N SER A 179 4.97 -2.18 14.16
CA SER A 179 5.02 -3.60 14.48
C SER A 179 4.75 -4.48 13.24
N GLY A 180 5.71 -5.34 12.90
CA GLY A 180 5.68 -6.21 11.73
C GLY A 180 6.43 -5.67 10.51
N PHE A 181 7.00 -4.46 10.58
CA PHE A 181 7.94 -3.91 9.62
C PHE A 181 9.36 -3.88 10.19
N GLY A 182 9.97 -5.03 10.36
CA GLY A 182 11.38 -5.08 10.75
C GLY A 182 12.30 -4.59 9.63
N PHE A 183 13.49 -4.13 10.01
CA PHE A 183 14.53 -3.61 9.12
C PHE A 183 14.71 -4.45 7.84
N ARG A 184 14.86 -5.78 7.96
CA ARG A 184 15.07 -6.66 6.79
C ARG A 184 13.97 -6.58 5.73
N ARG A 185 12.74 -6.33 6.16
CA ARG A 185 11.60 -6.20 5.24
C ARG A 185 11.63 -4.85 4.54
N VAL A 186 11.86 -3.78 5.28
CA VAL A 186 11.97 -2.43 4.74
C VAL A 186 13.17 -2.32 3.81
N ASP A 187 14.32 -2.85 4.22
CA ASP A 187 15.55 -2.88 3.43
C ASP A 187 15.37 -3.62 2.10
N ALA A 188 14.65 -4.75 2.09
CA ALA A 188 14.33 -5.46 0.87
C ALA A 188 13.41 -4.64 -0.07
N ILE A 189 12.53 -3.81 0.47
CA ILE A 189 11.70 -2.87 -0.29
C ILE A 189 12.59 -1.83 -0.94
N VAL A 190 13.42 -1.15 -0.15
CA VAL A 190 14.28 -0.06 -0.61
C VAL A 190 15.28 -0.54 -1.67
N GLN A 191 15.92 -1.68 -1.45
CA GLN A 191 16.85 -2.26 -2.44
C GLN A 191 16.18 -2.55 -3.79
N LYS A 192 14.96 -3.10 -3.77
CA LYS A 192 14.20 -3.38 -5.00
C LYS A 192 13.74 -2.10 -5.71
N SER A 193 13.48 -1.03 -4.96
CA SER A 193 13.11 0.28 -5.53
C SER A 193 14.31 1.08 -6.03
N GLY A 194 15.53 0.54 -5.95
CA GLY A 194 16.75 1.24 -6.35
C GLY A 194 17.16 2.36 -5.40
N GLY A 195 16.76 2.27 -4.12
CA GLY A 195 17.14 3.24 -3.11
C GLY A 195 18.64 3.22 -2.78
N ASP A 196 19.11 4.31 -2.18
CA ASP A 196 20.51 4.47 -1.81
C ASP A 196 20.89 3.48 -0.70
N LEU A 197 21.89 2.64 -0.95
CA LEU A 197 22.38 1.66 0.00
C LEU A 197 23.19 2.30 1.15
N HIS A 198 23.70 3.52 0.94
CA HIS A 198 24.46 4.30 1.92
C HIS A 198 23.61 5.35 2.65
N ASP A 199 22.28 5.30 2.49
CA ASP A 199 21.35 6.19 3.19
C ASP A 199 21.60 6.11 4.71
N PRO A 200 21.85 7.23 5.40
CA PRO A 200 22.03 7.27 6.84
C PRO A 200 20.86 6.66 7.63
N MET A 201 19.63 6.80 7.15
CA MET A 201 18.45 6.22 7.79
C MET A 201 18.44 4.69 7.67
N ARG A 202 18.98 4.13 6.58
CA ARG A 202 19.19 2.69 6.41
C ARG A 202 20.19 2.18 7.45
N ILE A 203 21.33 2.87 7.61
CA ILE A 203 22.37 2.51 8.58
C ILE A 203 21.81 2.58 10.00
N LYS A 204 21.11 3.65 10.34
CA LYS A 204 20.41 3.83 11.62
C LYS A 204 19.43 2.69 11.89
N GLY A 205 18.59 2.35 10.93
CA GLY A 205 17.63 1.24 11.03
C GLY A 205 18.29 -0.11 11.29
N ALA A 206 19.44 -0.38 10.66
CA ALA A 206 20.22 -1.59 10.88
C ALA A 206 20.83 -1.65 12.29
N VAL A 207 21.34 -0.53 12.81
CA VAL A 207 21.87 -0.42 14.16
C VAL A 207 20.79 -0.73 15.20
N PHE A 208 19.60 -0.13 15.08
CA PHE A 208 18.47 -0.43 15.98
C PHE A 208 18.00 -1.88 15.87
N CYS A 209 17.95 -2.45 14.67
CA CYS A 209 17.61 -3.84 14.48
C CYS A 209 18.63 -4.78 15.17
N ALA A 210 19.92 -4.48 15.05
CA ALA A 210 20.97 -5.25 15.70
C ALA A 210 20.88 -5.19 17.25
N LEU A 211 20.54 -4.02 17.80
CA LEU A 211 20.26 -3.84 19.23
C LEU A 211 19.07 -4.68 19.69
N ASP A 212 17.96 -4.61 18.96
CA ASP A 212 16.73 -5.34 19.30
C ASP A 212 16.91 -6.86 19.17
N GLU A 213 17.66 -7.33 18.17
CA GLU A 213 18.01 -8.75 18.06
C GLU A 213 18.93 -9.21 19.21
N GLY A 214 19.86 -8.38 19.65
CA GLY A 214 20.71 -8.65 20.80
C GLY A 214 19.87 -8.82 22.08
N LYS A 215 18.93 -7.91 22.31
CA LYS A 215 18.01 -7.94 23.44
C LYS A 215 17.08 -9.16 23.39
N SER A 216 16.42 -9.38 22.26
CA SER A 216 15.33 -10.37 22.14
C SER A 216 15.82 -11.81 22.03
N LYS A 217 16.94 -12.06 21.31
CA LYS A 217 17.43 -13.42 21.05
C LYS A 217 18.45 -13.91 22.04
N ARG A 218 19.22 -13.03 22.65
CA ARG A 218 20.34 -13.36 23.52
C ARG A 218 20.14 -12.96 24.98
N GLY A 219 19.07 -12.21 25.29
CA GLY A 219 18.79 -11.70 26.64
C GLY A 219 19.85 -10.73 27.16
N HIS A 220 20.67 -10.15 26.28
CA HIS A 220 21.71 -9.21 26.66
C HIS A 220 21.09 -7.85 27.01
N LEU A 221 21.41 -7.35 28.20
CA LEU A 221 21.11 -5.96 28.61
C LEU A 221 22.14 -4.98 28.04
N TYR A 222 23.27 -5.47 27.61
CA TYR A 222 24.39 -4.70 27.05
C TYR A 222 24.95 -5.42 25.83
N ILE A 223 25.37 -4.65 24.83
CA ILE A 223 26.12 -5.11 23.68
C ILE A 223 27.36 -4.22 23.56
N SER A 224 28.51 -4.81 23.27
CA SER A 224 29.72 -4.00 23.03
C SER A 224 29.60 -3.26 21.69
N SER A 225 30.20 -2.06 21.58
CA SER A 225 30.20 -1.29 20.33
C SER A 225 30.73 -2.12 19.17
N GLU A 226 31.77 -2.91 19.36
CA GLU A 226 32.37 -3.77 18.34
C GLU A 226 31.42 -4.87 17.89
N GLU A 227 30.68 -5.50 18.80
CA GLU A 227 29.67 -6.52 18.43
C GLU A 227 28.47 -5.91 17.74
N LEU A 228 28.04 -4.71 18.13
CA LEU A 228 26.98 -3.94 17.48
C LEU A 228 27.39 -3.57 16.06
N GLU A 229 28.58 -3.01 15.85
CA GLU A 229 29.14 -2.68 14.55
C GLU A 229 29.12 -3.90 13.61
N LYS A 230 29.65 -5.04 14.07
CA LYS A 230 29.69 -6.29 13.30
C LYS A 230 28.30 -6.79 12.95
N SER A 231 27.36 -6.73 13.89
CA SER A 231 25.98 -7.20 13.69
C SER A 231 25.23 -6.31 12.71
N ALA A 232 25.32 -4.98 12.84
CA ALA A 232 24.70 -4.02 11.93
C ALA A 232 25.30 -4.11 10.51
N LEU A 233 26.64 -4.19 10.41
CA LEU A 233 27.32 -4.33 9.11
C LEU A 233 26.91 -5.63 8.39
N LYS A 234 26.75 -6.72 9.14
CA LYS A 234 26.24 -7.97 8.58
C LYS A 234 24.83 -7.82 8.02
N LEU A 235 23.92 -7.15 8.73
CA LEU A 235 22.56 -6.88 8.25
C LEU A 235 22.57 -6.06 6.97
N LEU A 236 23.38 -5.00 6.93
CA LEU A 236 23.47 -4.08 5.79
C LEU A 236 24.01 -4.73 4.54
N ASN A 237 24.95 -5.69 4.66
CA ASN A 237 25.63 -6.32 3.54
C ASN A 237 25.10 -7.72 3.19
N GLU A 238 24.12 -8.26 3.96
CA GLU A 238 23.65 -9.66 3.84
C GLU A 238 23.17 -10.02 2.42
N LYS A 239 22.54 -9.06 1.72
CA LYS A 239 21.95 -9.30 0.39
C LYS A 239 22.63 -8.50 -0.74
N ILE A 240 23.77 -7.89 -0.49
CA ILE A 240 24.50 -7.11 -1.48
C ILE A 240 25.56 -8.00 -2.14
N PRO A 241 25.34 -8.46 -3.40
CA PRO A 241 26.26 -9.36 -4.09
C PRO A 241 27.51 -8.64 -4.57
N VAL A 242 27.41 -7.35 -4.87
CA VAL A 242 28.49 -6.53 -5.47
C VAL A 242 29.34 -5.95 -4.35
N PRO A 243 30.65 -6.34 -4.24
CA PRO A 243 31.53 -5.89 -3.15
C PRO A 243 31.67 -4.37 -3.06
N GLU A 244 31.70 -3.68 -4.19
CA GLU A 244 31.91 -2.23 -4.31
C GLU A 244 30.72 -1.41 -3.74
N LEU A 245 29.54 -2.05 -3.64
CA LEU A 245 28.32 -1.46 -3.10
C LEU A 245 28.11 -1.77 -1.60
N ARG A 246 29.02 -2.51 -0.99
CA ARG A 246 28.93 -2.85 0.42
C ARG A 246 29.39 -1.71 1.30
N LEU A 247 28.65 -1.51 2.39
CA LEU A 247 29.06 -0.56 3.42
C LEU A 247 30.30 -1.04 4.15
N HIS A 248 31.10 -0.07 4.59
CA HIS A 248 32.29 -0.28 5.39
C HIS A 248 32.01 -0.07 6.89
N GLN A 249 32.86 -0.66 7.72
CA GLN A 249 32.71 -0.61 9.17
C GLN A 249 32.72 0.83 9.69
N GLN A 250 33.46 1.73 9.04
CA GLN A 250 33.56 3.13 9.45
C GLN A 250 32.21 3.86 9.40
N GLU A 251 31.42 3.64 8.37
CA GLU A 251 30.09 4.27 8.21
C GLU A 251 29.13 3.86 9.33
N VAL A 252 29.18 2.58 9.73
CA VAL A 252 28.37 2.07 10.86
C VAL A 252 28.85 2.65 12.18
N ARG A 253 30.17 2.74 12.36
CA ARG A 253 30.78 3.34 13.56
C ARG A 253 30.41 4.80 13.72
N ASP A 254 30.49 5.57 12.63
CA ASP A 254 30.11 6.98 12.62
C ASP A 254 28.64 7.18 12.99
N MET A 255 27.75 6.31 12.50
CA MET A 255 26.35 6.34 12.90
C MET A 255 26.14 6.01 14.37
N ILE A 256 26.83 5.00 14.91
CA ILE A 256 26.74 4.64 16.34
C ILE A 256 27.22 5.81 17.19
N CYS A 257 28.32 6.45 16.82
CA CYS A 257 28.82 7.63 17.53
C CYS A 257 27.82 8.79 17.49
N LEU A 258 27.20 9.04 16.33
CA LEU A 258 26.18 10.09 16.18
C LEU A 258 24.96 9.83 17.09
N LEU A 259 24.48 8.60 17.14
CA LEU A 259 23.35 8.24 17.99
C LEU A 259 23.68 8.40 19.48
N TYR A 260 24.90 8.05 19.88
CA TYR A 260 25.33 8.19 21.26
C TYR A 260 25.49 9.65 21.72
N THR A 261 25.84 10.54 20.76
CA THR A 261 26.01 11.98 21.08
C THR A 261 24.67 12.72 21.05
N SER A 262 23.71 12.32 20.25
CA SER A 262 22.39 12.94 20.22
C SER A 262 21.55 12.63 21.46
N ASP A 263 21.62 11.40 21.98
CA ASP A 263 20.92 11.01 23.22
C ASP A 263 21.55 11.60 24.51
N ALA A 264 22.81 12.06 24.43
CA ALA A 264 23.49 12.69 25.57
C ALA A 264 23.21 14.20 25.67
N ALA A 265 22.52 14.79 24.70
CA ALA A 265 22.23 16.22 24.63
C ALA A 265 20.78 16.58 25.07
N ASP A 266 19.93 15.60 25.30
CA ASP A 266 18.57 15.70 25.88
C ASP A 266 18.60 15.27 27.36
#